data_9ec0d5f89b21fc47630a3aa0e6657f22
#
_entry.id   9ec0d5f89b21fc47630a3aa0e6657f22
#
_cell.length_a   1.000
_cell.length_b   1.000
_cell.length_c   1.000
_cell.angle_alpha   90.00
_cell.angle_beta   90.00
_cell.angle_gamma   90.00
#
_symmetry.space_group_name_H-M   'P 1'
#
loop_
_entity.id
_entity.type
_entity.pdbx_description
1 polymer ?
#
loop_
_entity_poly.entity_id
_entity_poly.type
_entity_poly.pdbx_seq_one_letter_code
_entity_poly.pdbx_strand_id
1 'polypeptide(L)'
;MSPRTKEQNEEIRLRRLAQIRKAAADVFLNKGPLLEIRDVAVQAGLGYGTVYHYYSNKGNLLHDLLWDALERAGGWLEAPRASASGEAPAGGDFGLAAAADTGNSAAADSQSGSRETAAAAELGPVAAAGIRLLQLWAEDHALYLLHKLAGEGFASLPEARSAPLSAAFRREVLAPLAALLETGRATDGTAASGGNAAEPPYPLQRAEMLLAALVGCASLSLRRGKLHEEAMDIARFLKL
;
A
#
# COMPACT_ATOMS: atom_id res chain seq x y z
N MET A 1 -4.59 -18.88 37.79
CA MET A 1 -4.57 -18.24 36.45
C MET A 1 -5.99 -18.24 35.92
N SER A 2 -6.59 -17.06 35.72
CA SER A 2 -7.95 -16.98 35.14
C SER A 2 -7.94 -17.45 33.69
N PRO A 3 -8.94 -18.24 33.25
CA PRO A 3 -9.06 -18.62 31.86
C PRO A 3 -9.28 -17.36 31.01
N ARG A 4 -8.62 -17.32 29.83
CA ARG A 4 -8.77 -16.21 28.88
C ARG A 4 -10.20 -16.14 28.38
N THR A 5 -10.72 -14.92 28.22
CA THR A 5 -12.06 -14.72 27.66
C THR A 5 -12.07 -15.04 26.15
N LYS A 6 -13.26 -15.24 25.56
CA LYS A 6 -13.41 -15.47 24.12
C LYS A 6 -12.87 -14.30 23.30
N GLU A 7 -13.12 -13.07 23.77
CA GLU A 7 -12.65 -11.84 23.12
C GLU A 7 -11.10 -11.77 23.12
N GLN A 8 -10.45 -12.09 24.22
CA GLN A 8 -8.98 -12.14 24.30
C GLN A 8 -8.38 -13.19 23.37
N ASN A 9 -9.04 -14.34 23.23
CA ASN A 9 -8.57 -15.38 22.33
C ASN A 9 -8.71 -14.97 20.86
N GLU A 10 -9.80 -14.29 20.50
CA GLU A 10 -10.00 -13.79 19.15
C GLU A 10 -9.02 -12.66 18.81
N GLU A 11 -8.76 -11.74 19.72
CA GLU A 11 -7.73 -10.70 19.55
C GLU A 11 -6.35 -11.30 19.29
N ILE A 12 -5.96 -12.31 20.08
CA ILE A 12 -4.69 -13.02 19.89
C ILE A 12 -4.66 -13.70 18.52
N ARG A 13 -5.77 -14.30 18.09
CA ARG A 13 -5.91 -14.96 16.79
C ARG A 13 -5.70 -13.96 15.66
N LEU A 14 -6.39 -12.83 15.67
CA LEU A 14 -6.28 -11.78 14.66
C LEU A 14 -4.86 -11.20 14.59
N ARG A 15 -4.25 -10.94 15.74
CA ARG A 15 -2.85 -10.48 15.81
C ARG A 15 -1.88 -11.48 15.17
N ARG A 16 -2.07 -12.78 15.43
CA ARG A 16 -1.25 -13.82 14.82
C ARG A 16 -1.44 -13.94 13.31
N LEU A 17 -2.68 -13.84 12.82
CA LEU A 17 -2.97 -13.82 11.39
C LEU A 17 -2.26 -12.65 10.70
N ALA A 18 -2.35 -11.43 11.26
CA ALA A 18 -1.66 -10.26 10.74
C ALA A 18 -0.12 -10.46 10.74
N GLN A 19 0.44 -11.01 11.82
CA GLN A 19 1.87 -11.32 11.93
C GLN A 19 2.32 -12.32 10.85
N ILE A 20 1.55 -13.38 10.61
CA ILE A 20 1.86 -14.40 9.60
C ILE A 20 1.76 -13.79 8.20
N ARG A 21 0.71 -13.00 7.91
CA ARG A 21 0.53 -12.35 6.60
C ARG A 21 1.67 -11.36 6.30
N LYS A 22 2.05 -10.54 7.27
CA LYS A 22 3.20 -9.63 7.12
C LYS A 22 4.49 -10.39 6.82
N ALA A 23 4.80 -11.43 7.59
CA ALA A 23 5.97 -12.26 7.36
C ALA A 23 5.93 -12.96 6.00
N ALA A 24 4.75 -13.41 5.55
CA ALA A 24 4.59 -14.02 4.23
C ALA A 24 4.87 -13.03 3.10
N ALA A 25 4.46 -11.76 3.23
CA ALA A 25 4.79 -10.71 2.27
C ALA A 25 6.30 -10.51 2.16
N ASP A 26 7.00 -10.39 3.30
CA ASP A 26 8.46 -10.22 3.34
C ASP A 26 9.19 -11.42 2.72
N VAL A 27 8.78 -12.64 3.05
CA VAL A 27 9.35 -13.86 2.47
C VAL A 27 9.10 -13.94 0.97
N PHE A 28 7.89 -13.58 0.51
CA PHE A 28 7.57 -13.62 -0.91
C PHE A 28 8.39 -12.60 -1.72
N LEU A 29 8.65 -11.41 -1.18
CA LEU A 29 9.54 -10.43 -1.82
C LEU A 29 10.94 -11.01 -2.09
N ASN A 30 11.46 -11.81 -1.17
CA ASN A 30 12.81 -12.35 -1.25
C ASN A 30 12.88 -13.65 -2.07
N LYS A 31 11.90 -14.56 -1.90
CA LYS A 31 11.90 -15.91 -2.49
C LYS A 31 10.91 -16.10 -3.64
N GLY A 32 9.97 -15.16 -3.81
CA GLY A 32 8.91 -15.26 -4.82
C GLY A 32 8.05 -16.51 -4.64
N PRO A 33 7.72 -17.22 -5.75
CA PRO A 33 6.91 -18.44 -5.71
C PRO A 33 7.54 -19.61 -4.94
N LEU A 34 8.84 -19.53 -4.62
CA LEU A 34 9.56 -20.53 -3.82
C LEU A 34 9.32 -20.39 -2.32
N LEU A 35 8.47 -19.44 -1.89
CA LEU A 35 8.01 -19.33 -0.52
C LEU A 35 7.48 -20.67 0.01
N GLU A 36 7.91 -21.07 1.21
CA GLU A 36 7.41 -22.20 1.98
C GLU A 36 6.83 -21.73 3.32
N ILE A 37 5.88 -22.49 3.87
CA ILE A 37 5.30 -22.19 5.20
C ILE A 37 6.37 -22.19 6.30
N ARG A 38 7.43 -22.98 6.15
CA ARG A 38 8.55 -23.00 7.09
C ARG A 38 9.29 -21.66 7.13
N ASP A 39 9.51 -21.06 5.97
CA ASP A 39 10.18 -19.76 5.87
C ASP A 39 9.35 -18.67 6.55
N VAL A 40 8.03 -18.69 6.33
CA VAL A 40 7.09 -17.77 6.97
C VAL A 40 7.09 -17.94 8.49
N ALA A 41 7.16 -19.17 8.99
CA ALA A 41 7.23 -19.42 10.42
C ALA A 41 8.50 -18.81 11.05
N VAL A 42 9.65 -19.00 10.40
CA VAL A 42 10.93 -18.42 10.83
C VAL A 42 10.85 -16.89 10.82
N GLN A 43 10.38 -16.31 9.73
CA GLN A 43 10.25 -14.85 9.58
C GLN A 43 9.26 -14.24 10.59
N ALA A 44 8.18 -14.95 10.88
CA ALA A 44 7.19 -14.51 11.87
C ALA A 44 7.65 -14.72 13.32
N GLY A 45 8.76 -15.44 13.58
CA GLY A 45 9.17 -15.82 14.94
C GLY A 45 8.18 -16.77 15.61
N LEU A 46 7.50 -17.62 14.82
CA LEU A 46 6.50 -18.57 15.28
C LEU A 46 6.94 -20.02 15.04
N GLY A 47 6.44 -20.93 15.86
CA GLY A 47 6.63 -22.36 15.61
C GLY A 47 5.93 -22.79 14.30
N TYR A 48 6.56 -23.68 13.53
CA TYR A 48 5.99 -24.22 12.28
C TYR A 48 4.55 -24.76 12.48
N GLY A 49 4.33 -25.55 13.54
CA GLY A 49 3.00 -26.08 13.87
C GLY A 49 1.95 -24.98 14.10
N THR A 50 2.37 -23.84 14.66
CA THR A 50 1.48 -22.70 14.85
C THR A 50 1.04 -22.12 13.50
N VAL A 51 1.97 -21.87 12.58
CA VAL A 51 1.63 -21.33 11.25
C VAL A 51 0.82 -22.32 10.45
N TYR A 52 1.19 -23.63 10.51
CA TYR A 52 0.48 -24.70 9.82
C TYR A 52 -0.97 -24.89 10.31
N HIS A 53 -1.22 -24.58 11.59
CA HIS A 53 -2.59 -24.57 12.14
C HIS A 53 -3.48 -23.50 11.48
N TYR A 54 -2.92 -22.34 11.15
CA TYR A 54 -3.65 -21.27 10.46
C TYR A 54 -3.72 -21.49 8.95
N TYR A 55 -2.63 -21.94 8.34
CA TYR A 55 -2.50 -22.10 6.89
C TYR A 55 -1.86 -23.44 6.53
N SER A 56 -2.68 -24.39 6.12
CA SER A 56 -2.24 -25.73 5.74
C SER A 56 -1.43 -25.78 4.43
N ASN A 57 -1.52 -24.74 3.60
CA ASN A 57 -0.78 -24.61 2.35
C ASN A 57 -0.53 -23.16 1.98
N LYS A 58 0.49 -22.91 1.14
CA LYS A 58 0.90 -21.59 0.69
C LYS A 58 -0.17 -20.86 -0.14
N GLY A 59 -0.98 -21.60 -0.90
CA GLY A 59 -2.03 -21.00 -1.72
C GLY A 59 -3.14 -20.36 -0.88
N ASN A 60 -3.49 -20.96 0.25
CA ASN A 60 -4.44 -20.38 1.21
C ASN A 60 -3.85 -19.12 1.86
N LEU A 61 -2.58 -19.19 2.25
CA LEU A 61 -1.89 -18.05 2.85
C LEU A 61 -1.79 -16.87 1.88
N LEU A 62 -1.36 -17.11 0.63
CA LEU A 62 -1.26 -16.07 -0.39
C LEU A 62 -2.62 -15.46 -0.73
N HIS A 63 -3.65 -16.28 -0.87
CA HIS A 63 -5.01 -15.81 -1.14
C HIS A 63 -5.50 -14.88 -0.02
N ASP A 64 -5.35 -15.27 1.24
CA ASP A 64 -5.78 -14.50 2.40
C ASP A 64 -4.97 -13.20 2.54
N LEU A 65 -3.65 -13.27 2.31
CA LEU A 65 -2.77 -12.11 2.28
C LEU A 65 -3.19 -11.07 1.23
N LEU A 66 -3.51 -11.53 0.01
CA LEU A 66 -3.86 -10.64 -1.09
C LEU A 66 -5.25 -10.01 -0.91
N TRP A 67 -6.22 -10.75 -0.35
CA TRP A 67 -7.52 -10.18 0.00
C TRP A 67 -7.41 -9.14 1.10
N ASP A 68 -6.67 -9.42 2.17
CA ASP A 68 -6.41 -8.48 3.25
C ASP A 68 -5.68 -7.22 2.73
N ALA A 69 -4.75 -7.37 1.79
CA ALA A 69 -4.10 -6.24 1.13
C ALA A 69 -5.09 -5.44 0.27
N LEU A 70 -6.01 -6.11 -0.44
CA LEU A 70 -7.02 -5.44 -1.26
C LEU A 70 -8.02 -4.63 -0.41
N GLU A 71 -8.44 -5.16 0.73
CA GLU A 71 -9.30 -4.43 1.68
C GLU A 71 -8.61 -3.13 2.15
N ARG A 72 -7.30 -3.17 2.37
CA ARG A 72 -6.52 -1.97 2.73
C ARG A 72 -6.22 -1.04 1.54
N ALA A 73 -6.22 -1.60 0.32
CA ALA A 73 -6.02 -0.82 -0.90
C ALA A 73 -7.23 0.07 -1.23
N GLY A 74 -8.43 -0.24 -0.72
CA GLY A 74 -9.59 0.65 -0.85
C GLY A 74 -9.31 2.01 -0.22
N GLY A 75 -9.58 3.12 -0.91
CA GLY A 75 -9.37 4.47 -0.38
C GLY A 75 -7.93 5.01 -0.46
N TRP A 76 -6.97 4.31 -1.07
CA TRP A 76 -5.59 4.82 -1.22
C TRP A 76 -5.49 6.12 -2.02
N LEU A 77 -6.45 6.38 -2.92
CA LEU A 77 -6.60 7.64 -3.67
C LEU A 77 -7.27 8.74 -2.86
N GLU A 78 -7.97 8.40 -1.79
CA GLU A 78 -8.54 9.40 -0.91
C GLU A 78 -7.40 10.05 -0.13
N ALA A 79 -7.17 11.35 -0.36
CA ALA A 79 -6.25 12.12 0.45
C ALA A 79 -6.65 11.97 1.93
N PRO A 80 -5.70 11.89 2.89
CA PRO A 80 -6.07 11.97 4.28
C PRO A 80 -6.84 13.28 4.43
N ARG A 81 -8.14 13.18 4.73
CA ARG A 81 -8.93 14.34 5.13
C ARG A 81 -8.17 14.92 6.31
N ALA A 82 -7.54 16.09 6.08
CA ALA A 82 -7.00 16.87 7.16
C ALA A 82 -8.13 16.96 8.19
N SER A 83 -7.88 16.44 9.38
CA SER A 83 -8.83 16.46 10.47
C SER A 83 -9.06 17.94 10.84
N ALA A 84 -9.93 18.60 10.09
CA ALA A 84 -10.46 19.92 10.39
C ALA A 84 -11.57 19.70 11.42
N SER A 85 -11.19 19.44 12.64
CA SER A 85 -12.03 19.63 13.82
C SER A 85 -11.12 19.79 15.04
N GLY A 86 -10.38 20.90 15.01
CA GLY A 86 -9.91 21.55 16.22
C GLY A 86 -11.08 22.28 16.85
N GLU A 87 -12.02 21.58 17.44
CA GLU A 87 -12.95 22.14 18.40
C GLU A 87 -12.20 22.28 19.72
N ALA A 88 -11.70 23.49 19.96
CA ALA A 88 -11.10 23.87 21.21
C ALA A 88 -12.21 23.91 22.29
N PRO A 89 -12.12 23.18 23.40
CA PRO A 89 -12.88 23.51 24.57
C PRO A 89 -12.23 24.73 25.24
N ALA A 90 -13.00 25.80 25.36
CA ALA A 90 -12.65 26.99 26.11
C ALA A 90 -12.59 26.67 27.65
N GLY A 91 -11.58 27.19 28.31
CA GLY A 91 -11.64 27.57 29.69
C GLY A 91 -11.12 26.58 30.74
N GLY A 92 -10.02 26.94 31.40
CA GLY A 92 -9.55 26.34 32.64
C GLY A 92 -8.12 26.76 32.99
N ASP A 93 -7.99 27.96 33.46
CA ASP A 93 -6.82 28.50 34.16
C ASP A 93 -6.44 27.63 35.37
N PHE A 94 -5.17 27.19 35.46
CA PHE A 94 -4.41 27.10 36.74
C PHE A 94 -2.94 26.77 36.48
N GLY A 95 -2.14 27.58 37.05
CA GLY A 95 -0.76 27.87 36.94
C GLY A 95 0.30 26.88 37.43
N LEU A 96 1.49 27.34 37.17
CA LEU A 96 2.80 27.15 37.82
C LEU A 96 3.63 25.89 37.57
N ALA A 97 4.70 26.16 36.87
CA ALA A 97 6.12 25.81 37.12
C ALA A 97 6.55 24.32 37.17
N ALA A 98 7.39 23.94 36.23
CA ALA A 98 8.81 23.65 36.42
C ALA A 98 9.42 22.95 35.23
N ALA A 99 10.63 23.38 34.87
CA ALA A 99 11.48 22.94 33.78
C ALA A 99 11.87 21.46 33.87
N ALA A 100 11.94 20.77 32.68
CA ALA A 100 13.05 19.91 32.35
C ALA A 100 13.01 19.59 30.87
N ASP A 101 14.07 20.01 30.21
CA ASP A 101 14.58 19.68 28.88
C ASP A 101 14.58 18.16 28.64
N THR A 102 13.87 17.68 27.61
CA THR A 102 14.16 16.43 26.90
C THR A 102 13.56 16.44 25.48
N GLY A 103 14.44 16.68 24.49
CA GLY A 103 14.44 15.90 23.26
C GLY A 103 13.47 16.27 22.17
N ASN A 104 13.80 17.28 21.45
CA ASN A 104 13.41 17.66 20.08
C ASN A 104 13.73 16.57 19.05
N SER A 105 13.01 15.47 19.01
CA SER A 105 13.14 14.44 17.96
C SER A 105 11.83 14.17 17.21
N ALA A 106 10.67 14.43 17.77
CA ALA A 106 9.39 14.15 17.14
C ALA A 106 8.90 15.27 16.18
N ALA A 107 9.47 16.48 16.28
CA ALA A 107 9.10 17.61 15.43
C ALA A 107 9.74 17.60 14.04
N ALA A 108 10.85 16.88 13.86
CA ALA A 108 11.57 16.81 12.58
C ALA A 108 10.88 15.89 11.56
N ASP A 109 10.31 14.77 12.01
CA ASP A 109 9.62 13.81 11.14
C ASP A 109 8.28 14.37 10.62
N SER A 110 7.56 15.13 11.44
CA SER A 110 6.28 15.75 11.02
C SER A 110 6.46 16.86 9.99
N GLN A 111 7.60 17.56 9.99
CA GLN A 111 7.90 18.63 9.03
C GLN A 111 8.41 18.09 7.69
N SER A 112 9.06 16.94 7.67
CA SER A 112 9.52 16.26 6.47
C SER A 112 8.33 15.78 5.62
N GLY A 113 7.38 15.10 6.23
CA GLY A 113 6.18 14.62 5.55
C GLY A 113 5.29 15.72 4.97
N SER A 114 5.22 16.88 5.63
CA SER A 114 4.45 18.03 5.14
C SER A 114 5.09 18.72 3.93
N ARG A 115 6.42 18.72 3.83
CA ARG A 115 7.15 19.29 2.69
C ARG A 115 7.08 18.38 1.47
N GLU A 116 7.13 17.07 1.66
CA GLU A 116 7.00 16.10 0.56
C GLU A 116 5.61 16.08 -0.04
N THR A 117 4.55 16.17 0.79
CA THR A 117 3.17 16.29 0.31
C THR A 117 2.92 17.60 -0.45
N ALA A 118 3.51 18.71 -0.03
CA ALA A 118 3.42 19.99 -0.75
C ALA A 118 4.15 19.90 -2.10
N ALA A 119 5.36 19.35 -2.14
CA ALA A 119 6.11 19.17 -3.39
C ALA A 119 5.44 18.17 -4.35
N ALA A 120 4.76 17.15 -3.83
CA ALA A 120 3.98 16.22 -4.64
C ALA A 120 2.74 16.88 -5.26
N ALA A 121 2.12 17.83 -4.56
CA ALA A 121 0.96 18.59 -5.06
C ALA A 121 1.31 19.50 -6.25
N GLU A 122 2.55 20.01 -6.31
CA GLU A 122 3.05 20.81 -7.43
C GLU A 122 3.21 19.99 -8.73
N LEU A 123 3.40 18.66 -8.62
CA LEU A 123 3.60 17.76 -9.75
C LEU A 123 2.29 17.30 -10.42
N GLY A 124 1.15 17.63 -9.84
CA GLY A 124 -0.16 17.24 -10.35
C GLY A 124 -0.76 16.00 -9.65
N PRO A 125 -2.07 15.76 -9.84
CA PRO A 125 -2.81 14.75 -9.08
C PRO A 125 -2.36 13.31 -9.37
N VAL A 126 -1.94 13.01 -10.58
CA VAL A 126 -1.45 11.68 -10.98
C VAL A 126 -0.10 11.39 -10.30
N ALA A 127 0.81 12.36 -10.33
CA ALA A 127 2.11 12.24 -9.67
C ALA A 127 1.97 12.10 -8.16
N ALA A 128 1.11 12.90 -7.53
CA ALA A 128 0.84 12.81 -6.10
C ALA A 128 0.30 11.42 -5.71
N ALA A 129 -0.63 10.87 -6.50
CA ALA A 129 -1.15 9.53 -6.30
C ALA A 129 -0.05 8.46 -6.47
N GLY A 130 0.80 8.58 -7.49
CA GLY A 130 1.92 7.66 -7.73
C GLY A 130 2.94 7.66 -6.59
N ILE A 131 3.34 8.84 -6.10
CA ILE A 131 4.26 8.99 -4.96
C ILE A 131 3.65 8.35 -3.72
N ARG A 132 2.39 8.66 -3.40
CA ARG A 132 1.70 8.09 -2.26
C ARG A 132 1.63 6.56 -2.34
N LEU A 133 1.35 6.01 -3.52
CA LEU A 133 1.31 4.56 -3.72
C LEU A 133 2.68 3.92 -3.46
N LEU A 134 3.76 4.53 -3.96
CA LEU A 134 5.12 4.07 -3.72
C LEU A 134 5.50 4.10 -2.23
N GLN A 135 5.10 5.14 -1.51
CA GLN A 135 5.29 5.25 -0.06
C GLN A 135 4.52 4.16 0.70
N LEU A 136 3.26 3.93 0.35
CA LEU A 136 2.45 2.85 0.92
C LEU A 136 3.08 1.47 0.67
N TRP A 137 3.67 1.24 -0.50
CA TRP A 137 4.38 -0.01 -0.79
C TRP A 137 5.67 -0.18 0.01
N ALA A 138 6.33 0.92 0.37
CA ALA A 138 7.50 0.88 1.24
C ALA A 138 7.14 0.47 2.68
N GLU A 139 5.95 0.85 3.14
CA GLU A 139 5.45 0.54 4.48
C GLU A 139 4.75 -0.84 4.55
N ASP A 140 4.05 -1.20 3.49
CA ASP A 140 3.27 -2.45 3.41
C ASP A 140 3.61 -3.26 2.16
N HIS A 141 4.48 -4.23 2.32
CA HIS A 141 4.91 -5.13 1.25
C HIS A 141 3.77 -5.98 0.68
N ALA A 142 2.70 -6.22 1.44
CA ALA A 142 1.55 -6.97 0.93
C ALA A 142 0.78 -6.16 -0.12
N LEU A 143 0.70 -4.82 0.03
CA LEU A 143 0.15 -3.94 -0.99
C LEU A 143 0.99 -3.96 -2.27
N TYR A 144 2.32 -3.89 -2.16
CA TYR A 144 3.20 -4.03 -3.32
C TYR A 144 2.98 -5.36 -4.04
N LEU A 145 2.90 -6.47 -3.29
CA LEU A 145 2.67 -7.80 -3.86
C LEU A 145 1.32 -7.92 -4.55
N LEU A 146 0.28 -7.32 -3.98
CA LEU A 146 -1.06 -7.27 -4.60
C LEU A 146 -0.96 -6.67 -6.02
N HIS A 147 -0.33 -5.50 -6.16
CA HIS A 147 -0.20 -4.81 -7.44
C HIS A 147 0.70 -5.57 -8.42
N LYS A 148 1.82 -6.12 -7.93
CA LYS A 148 2.73 -6.93 -8.74
C LYS A 148 2.04 -8.17 -9.28
N LEU A 149 1.38 -8.95 -8.43
CA LEU A 149 0.71 -10.19 -8.84
C LEU A 149 -0.55 -9.93 -9.67
N ALA A 150 -1.19 -8.78 -9.51
CA ALA A 150 -2.29 -8.34 -10.38
C ALA A 150 -1.80 -8.16 -11.84
N GLY A 151 -0.63 -7.56 -12.04
CA GLY A 151 0.01 -7.44 -13.36
C GLY A 151 0.34 -8.79 -14.00
N GLU A 152 0.53 -9.83 -13.19
CA GLU A 152 0.73 -11.23 -13.62
C GLU A 152 -0.59 -12.03 -13.70
N GLY A 153 -1.76 -11.37 -13.56
CA GLY A 153 -3.08 -12.02 -13.56
C GLY A 153 -3.29 -12.97 -12.39
N PHE A 154 -2.57 -12.78 -11.26
CA PHE A 154 -2.59 -13.67 -10.09
C PHE A 154 -2.28 -15.14 -10.45
N ALA A 155 -1.42 -15.38 -11.43
CA ALA A 155 -1.06 -16.72 -11.93
C ALA A 155 -0.54 -17.68 -10.86
N SER A 156 -0.09 -17.16 -9.71
CA SER A 156 0.33 -17.97 -8.54
C SER A 156 -0.84 -18.60 -7.78
N LEU A 157 -2.09 -18.22 -8.08
CA LEU A 157 -3.31 -18.75 -7.47
C LEU A 157 -4.08 -19.62 -8.48
N PRO A 158 -4.84 -20.64 -7.99
CA PRO A 158 -5.80 -21.35 -8.84
C PRO A 158 -6.86 -20.40 -9.41
N GLU A 159 -7.34 -20.66 -10.63
CA GLU A 159 -8.30 -19.80 -11.36
C GLU A 159 -9.55 -19.48 -10.54
N ALA A 160 -10.12 -20.44 -9.83
CA ALA A 160 -11.27 -20.25 -8.95
C ALA A 160 -11.05 -19.17 -7.86
N ARG A 161 -9.79 -18.86 -7.52
CA ARG A 161 -9.42 -17.85 -6.52
C ARG A 161 -8.89 -16.57 -7.17
N SER A 162 -8.20 -16.67 -8.30
CA SER A 162 -7.66 -15.51 -9.00
C SER A 162 -8.74 -14.69 -9.70
N ALA A 163 -9.77 -15.32 -10.26
CA ALA A 163 -10.84 -14.62 -10.97
C ALA A 163 -11.62 -13.61 -10.08
N PRO A 164 -12.13 -13.97 -8.89
CA PRO A 164 -12.81 -13.01 -8.02
C PRO A 164 -11.87 -11.91 -7.51
N LEU A 165 -10.60 -12.24 -7.22
CA LEU A 165 -9.61 -11.27 -6.78
C LEU A 165 -9.28 -10.27 -7.91
N SER A 166 -9.11 -10.74 -9.15
CA SER A 166 -8.91 -9.88 -10.32
C SER A 166 -10.08 -8.94 -10.57
N ALA A 167 -11.31 -9.44 -10.43
CA ALA A 167 -12.51 -8.62 -10.59
C ALA A 167 -12.60 -7.53 -9.51
N ALA A 168 -12.31 -7.87 -8.27
CA ALA A 168 -12.30 -6.92 -7.16
C ALA A 168 -11.16 -5.90 -7.32
N PHE A 169 -9.94 -6.32 -7.68
CA PHE A 169 -8.82 -5.43 -7.96
C PHE A 169 -9.13 -4.42 -9.07
N ARG A 170 -9.75 -4.88 -10.16
CA ARG A 170 -10.18 -4.01 -11.26
C ARG A 170 -11.15 -2.95 -10.79
N ARG A 171 -12.12 -3.31 -9.94
CA ARG A 171 -13.13 -2.39 -9.42
C ARG A 171 -12.57 -1.40 -8.41
N GLU A 172 -11.72 -1.86 -7.49
CA GLU A 172 -11.31 -1.09 -6.32
C GLU A 172 -9.99 -0.33 -6.52
N VAL A 173 -9.15 -0.78 -7.46
CA VAL A 173 -7.86 -0.15 -7.71
C VAL A 173 -7.78 0.44 -9.12
N LEU A 174 -8.04 -0.35 -10.16
CA LEU A 174 -7.85 0.11 -11.54
C LEU A 174 -8.88 1.14 -11.97
N ALA A 175 -10.16 0.95 -11.64
CA ALA A 175 -11.20 1.88 -12.07
C ALA A 175 -11.04 3.28 -11.44
N PRO A 176 -10.76 3.44 -10.14
CA PRO A 176 -10.45 4.75 -9.56
C PRO A 176 -9.19 5.40 -10.15
N LEU A 177 -8.14 4.63 -10.41
CA LEU A 177 -6.92 5.13 -11.04
C LEU A 177 -7.18 5.59 -12.49
N ALA A 178 -7.97 4.84 -13.25
CA ALA A 178 -8.37 5.23 -14.60
C ALA A 178 -9.15 6.55 -14.60
N ALA A 179 -10.09 6.72 -13.67
CA ALA A 179 -10.83 7.96 -13.50
C ALA A 179 -9.91 9.15 -13.18
N LEU A 180 -8.90 8.96 -12.31
CA LEU A 180 -7.91 9.97 -12.00
C LEU A 180 -7.10 10.38 -13.23
N LEU A 181 -6.66 9.40 -14.04
CA LEU A 181 -5.92 9.67 -15.28
C LEU A 181 -6.72 10.47 -16.31
N GLU A 182 -8.03 10.24 -16.40
CA GLU A 182 -8.90 11.01 -17.28
C GLU A 182 -9.11 12.46 -16.77
N THR A 183 -9.26 12.63 -15.46
CA THR A 183 -9.39 13.96 -14.85
C THR A 183 -8.11 14.77 -15.02
N GLY A 184 -6.92 14.18 -14.83
CA GLY A 184 -5.63 14.84 -15.03
C GLY A 184 -5.45 15.37 -16.47
N ARG A 185 -5.90 14.62 -17.48
CA ARG A 185 -5.85 15.07 -18.89
C ARG A 185 -6.77 16.25 -19.18
N ALA A 186 -7.91 16.29 -18.55
CA ALA A 186 -8.86 17.40 -18.75
C ALA A 186 -8.29 18.73 -18.24
N THR A 187 -7.43 18.70 -17.21
CA THR A 187 -6.78 19.88 -16.66
C THR A 187 -5.57 20.36 -17.48
N ASP A 188 -4.87 19.46 -18.18
CA ASP A 188 -3.66 19.78 -18.96
C ASP A 188 -3.96 20.37 -20.37
N GLY A 189 -5.23 20.59 -20.71
CA GLY A 189 -5.64 21.31 -21.93
C GLY A 189 -5.28 20.60 -23.24
N THR A 190 -4.76 19.36 -23.24
CA THR A 190 -4.51 18.54 -24.43
C THR A 190 -5.78 17.83 -24.93
N ALA A 191 -6.89 18.59 -25.01
CA ALA A 191 -8.04 18.17 -25.77
C ALA A 191 -7.63 18.14 -27.26
N ALA A 192 -7.56 16.95 -27.81
CA ALA A 192 -7.25 16.56 -29.16
C ALA A 192 -7.39 17.66 -30.22
N SER A 193 -6.26 18.23 -30.66
CA SER A 193 -6.13 18.82 -31.97
C SER A 193 -5.89 17.68 -32.97
N GLY A 194 -6.80 17.54 -33.94
CA GLY A 194 -6.85 16.45 -34.89
C GLY A 194 -5.53 16.18 -35.63
N GLY A 195 -5.11 14.99 -35.55
CA GLY A 195 -4.03 14.38 -36.32
C GLY A 195 -4.09 12.88 -36.10
N ASN A 196 -3.87 12.10 -37.12
CA ASN A 196 -3.93 10.66 -37.27
C ASN A 196 -3.09 9.89 -36.21
N ALA A 197 -3.39 10.10 -34.92
CA ALA A 197 -2.78 9.42 -33.79
C ALA A 197 -3.58 8.14 -33.51
N ALA A 198 -2.87 7.02 -33.34
CA ALA A 198 -3.46 5.77 -32.89
C ALA A 198 -4.40 6.05 -31.71
N GLU A 199 -5.61 5.49 -31.77
CA GLU A 199 -6.63 5.64 -30.73
C GLU A 199 -6.02 5.43 -29.35
N PRO A 200 -6.15 6.39 -28.41
CA PRO A 200 -5.49 6.25 -27.12
C PRO A 200 -5.99 4.99 -26.42
N PRO A 201 -5.12 4.24 -25.74
CA PRO A 201 -5.52 3.02 -25.04
C PRO A 201 -6.67 3.31 -24.07
N TYR A 202 -7.60 2.37 -23.99
CA TYR A 202 -8.75 2.49 -23.06
C TYR A 202 -8.29 2.87 -21.65
N PRO A 203 -9.07 3.66 -20.90
CA PRO A 203 -8.66 4.21 -19.59
C PRO A 203 -8.11 3.16 -18.63
N LEU A 204 -8.72 1.97 -18.58
CA LEU A 204 -8.25 0.87 -17.74
C LEU A 204 -6.87 0.35 -18.17
N GLN A 205 -6.63 0.23 -19.49
CA GLN A 205 -5.33 -0.21 -19.99
C GLN A 205 -4.21 0.78 -19.65
N ARG A 206 -4.51 2.07 -19.66
CA ARG A 206 -3.55 3.11 -19.23
C ARG A 206 -3.24 3.01 -17.74
N ALA A 207 -4.26 2.74 -16.91
CA ALA A 207 -4.07 2.51 -15.48
C ALA A 207 -3.22 1.26 -15.22
N GLU A 208 -3.45 0.18 -15.96
CA GLU A 208 -2.63 -1.04 -15.91
C GLU A 208 -1.17 -0.77 -16.31
N MET A 209 -0.95 -0.02 -17.39
CA MET A 209 0.40 0.35 -17.84
C MET A 209 1.13 1.22 -16.82
N LEU A 210 0.44 2.20 -16.22
CA LEU A 210 1.03 3.04 -15.18
C LEU A 210 1.41 2.22 -13.95
N LEU A 211 0.52 1.35 -13.47
CA LEU A 211 0.83 0.47 -12.34
C LEU A 211 2.00 -0.47 -12.65
N ALA A 212 2.06 -1.04 -13.85
CA ALA A 212 3.16 -1.89 -14.26
C ALA A 212 4.50 -1.13 -14.26
N ALA A 213 4.52 0.11 -14.72
CA ALA A 213 5.71 0.97 -14.69
C ALA A 213 6.14 1.28 -13.25
N LEU A 214 5.19 1.66 -12.38
CA LEU A 214 5.45 1.90 -10.96
C LEU A 214 5.98 0.66 -10.25
N VAL A 215 5.36 -0.51 -10.46
CA VAL A 215 5.81 -1.80 -9.89
C VAL A 215 7.22 -2.14 -10.36
N GLY A 216 7.52 -1.92 -11.64
CA GLY A 216 8.85 -2.15 -12.21
C GLY A 216 9.93 -1.30 -11.52
N CYS A 217 9.71 0.01 -11.39
CA CYS A 217 10.63 0.92 -10.71
C CYS A 217 10.74 0.59 -9.21
N ALA A 218 9.61 0.37 -8.55
CA ALA A 218 9.56 0.04 -7.12
C ALA A 218 10.34 -1.23 -6.77
N SER A 219 10.36 -2.22 -7.67
CA SER A 219 11.04 -3.51 -7.41
C SER A 219 12.52 -3.38 -7.11
N LEU A 220 13.20 -2.43 -7.73
CA LEU A 220 14.63 -2.16 -7.50
C LEU A 220 14.84 -1.41 -6.18
N SER A 221 14.02 -0.40 -5.92
CA SER A 221 14.13 0.44 -4.73
C SER A 221 13.76 -0.30 -3.45
N LEU A 222 12.75 -1.19 -3.50
CA LEU A 222 12.38 -2.08 -2.39
C LEU A 222 13.53 -3.00 -1.96
N ARG A 223 14.23 -3.60 -2.93
CA ARG A 223 15.39 -4.47 -2.62
C ARG A 223 16.53 -3.73 -1.93
N ARG A 224 16.63 -2.42 -2.14
CA ARG A 224 17.62 -1.55 -1.49
C ARG A 224 17.11 -0.92 -0.19
N GLY A 225 15.83 -1.11 0.15
CA GLY A 225 15.18 -0.48 1.29
C GLY A 225 15.01 1.04 1.15
N LYS A 226 15.02 1.57 -0.09
CA LYS A 226 15.02 3.02 -0.38
C LYS A 226 13.76 3.50 -1.08
N LEU A 227 12.72 2.67 -1.18
CA LEU A 227 11.53 3.03 -1.95
C LEU A 227 10.84 4.29 -1.44
N HIS A 228 10.80 4.50 -0.12
CA HIS A 228 10.19 5.68 0.47
C HIS A 228 10.94 6.96 0.05
N GLU A 229 12.27 6.95 0.13
CA GLU A 229 13.14 8.08 -0.23
C GLU A 229 13.12 8.36 -1.73
N GLU A 230 13.11 7.31 -2.57
CA GLU A 230 13.18 7.40 -4.03
C GLU A 230 11.81 7.60 -4.71
N ALA A 231 10.69 7.64 -3.96
CA ALA A 231 9.35 7.73 -4.52
C ALA A 231 9.14 8.96 -5.42
N MET A 232 9.63 10.11 -5.00
CA MET A 232 9.58 11.37 -5.75
C MET A 232 10.39 11.28 -7.05
N ASP A 233 11.58 10.70 -7.00
CA ASP A 233 12.46 10.58 -8.17
C ASP A 233 11.89 9.59 -9.19
N ILE A 234 11.25 8.52 -8.74
CA ILE A 234 10.53 7.57 -9.60
C ILE A 234 9.37 8.30 -10.31
N ALA A 235 8.59 9.10 -9.60
CA ALA A 235 7.48 9.86 -10.20
C ALA A 235 7.99 10.84 -11.26
N ARG A 236 9.06 11.57 -10.99
CA ARG A 236 9.71 12.47 -11.95
C ARG A 236 10.27 11.72 -13.16
N PHE A 237 10.92 10.58 -12.93
CA PHE A 237 11.46 9.74 -14.01
C PHE A 237 10.37 9.25 -14.94
N LEU A 238 9.21 8.86 -14.41
CA LEU A 238 8.05 8.41 -15.17
C LEU A 238 7.26 9.58 -15.79
N LYS A 239 7.61 10.83 -15.48
CA LYS A 239 6.92 12.05 -15.96
C LYS A 239 5.42 12.02 -15.64
N LEU A 240 5.08 11.66 -14.42
CA LEU A 240 3.71 11.62 -13.94
C LEU A 240 3.13 13.01 -13.74
#